data_59531a46a1d8e17e262d2999663aa31e
#
_entry.id   59531a46a1d8e17e262d2999663aa31e
#
_cell.length_a   1.000
_cell.length_b   1.000
_cell.length_c   1.000
_cell.angle_alpha   90.00
_cell.angle_beta   90.00
_cell.angle_gamma   90.00
#
_symmetry.space_group_name_H-M   'P 1'
#
loop_
_entity.id
_entity.type
_entity.pdbx_description
1 polymer ?
#
loop_
_entity_poly.entity_id
_entity_poly.type
_entity_poly.pdbx_seq_one_letter_code
_entity_poly.pdbx_strand_id
1 'polypeptide(L)'
;SSDLIDRAGIVGADGPTHAGAYDLSFLRCVPNMVIAAPSDENECRLLLSTCYQLDQPTAVRYPRGAGCGAAVESSLHTVEVGKGVVRRQGKKTAIIAFGSMVQPALAAAEALDATVADMRFVKPIDEDLLATLAQSHDYLVCVEENAQAGGAGSAVLEVLAAQGNLKPTLLCGIPDIVTEHGDSTILLDNMALGAGSLQRKIEQWLQQYSR
;
A
#
# COMPACT_ATOMS: atom_id res chain seq x y z
N SER A 1 0.11 20.94 10.78
CA SER A 1 -0.95 21.02 9.76
C SER A 1 -1.16 19.65 9.11
N SER A 2 -2.39 19.36 8.74
CA SER A 2 -2.74 18.10 8.07
C SER A 2 -3.16 18.40 6.64
N ASP A 3 -2.54 17.75 5.67
CA ASP A 3 -2.91 17.86 4.27
C ASP A 3 -3.68 16.62 3.82
N LEU A 4 -4.77 16.85 3.08
CA LEU A 4 -5.53 15.81 2.40
C LEU A 4 -5.04 15.73 0.96
N ILE A 5 -4.50 14.58 0.58
CA ILE A 5 -4.04 14.31 -0.78
C ILE A 5 -5.07 13.42 -1.46
N ASP A 6 -5.96 14.03 -2.22
CA ASP A 6 -6.91 13.32 -3.05
C ASP A 6 -6.25 12.80 -4.34
N ARG A 7 -6.96 11.98 -5.09
CA ARG A 7 -6.50 11.41 -6.36
C ARG A 7 -5.21 10.58 -6.24
N ALA A 8 -5.06 9.89 -5.12
CA ALA A 8 -3.98 8.92 -4.97
C ALA A 8 -4.00 7.89 -6.10
N GLY A 9 -2.85 7.64 -6.69
CA GLY A 9 -2.70 6.61 -7.73
C GLY A 9 -3.31 6.99 -9.08
N ILE A 10 -3.99 6.04 -9.70
CA ILE A 10 -4.57 6.15 -11.04
C ILE A 10 -5.95 6.77 -10.96
N VAL A 11 -6.16 7.82 -11.73
CA VAL A 11 -7.42 8.61 -11.70
C VAL A 11 -8.31 8.39 -12.94
N GLY A 12 -7.97 7.45 -13.78
CA GLY A 12 -8.78 7.03 -14.92
C GLY A 12 -9.07 8.14 -15.92
N ALA A 13 -10.33 8.57 -15.98
CA ALA A 13 -10.80 9.56 -16.95
C ALA A 13 -10.18 10.95 -16.79
N ASP A 14 -9.66 11.32 -15.59
CA ASP A 14 -8.99 12.60 -15.38
C ASP A 14 -7.59 12.63 -16.04
N GLY A 15 -7.01 11.47 -16.30
CA GLY A 15 -5.78 11.30 -17.05
C GLY A 15 -4.49 11.62 -16.28
N PRO A 16 -3.35 11.61 -16.98
CA PRO A 16 -2.03 11.65 -16.36
C PRO A 16 -1.73 12.93 -15.57
N THR A 17 -2.34 14.05 -15.93
CA THR A 17 -2.12 15.35 -15.27
C THR A 17 -2.74 15.42 -13.87
N HIS A 18 -3.61 14.49 -13.50
CA HIS A 18 -4.29 14.43 -12.21
C HIS A 18 -3.88 13.21 -11.39
N ALA A 19 -3.09 12.31 -11.96
CA ALA A 19 -2.68 11.08 -11.28
C ALA A 19 -1.71 11.38 -10.12
N GLY A 20 -2.07 10.91 -8.91
CA GLY A 20 -1.22 10.94 -7.71
C GLY A 20 -0.26 9.75 -7.68
N ALA A 21 0.56 9.62 -8.73
CA ALA A 21 1.41 8.45 -8.93
C ALA A 21 2.80 8.56 -8.27
N TYR A 22 3.16 9.71 -7.71
CA TYR A 22 4.54 10.00 -7.28
C TYR A 22 4.62 10.57 -5.85
N ASP A 23 3.50 10.87 -5.24
CA ASP A 23 3.42 11.58 -3.96
C ASP A 23 4.08 10.81 -2.82
N LEU A 24 3.93 9.50 -2.72
CA LEU A 24 4.65 8.70 -1.71
C LEU A 24 6.16 8.82 -1.89
N SER A 25 6.65 8.79 -3.13
CA SER A 25 8.08 8.84 -3.42
C SER A 25 8.72 10.16 -2.98
N PHE A 26 8.11 11.31 -3.25
CA PHE A 26 8.70 12.60 -2.86
C PHE A 26 8.37 13.02 -1.43
N LEU A 27 7.20 12.67 -0.88
CA LEU A 27 6.85 13.03 0.50
C LEU A 27 7.70 12.28 1.54
N ARG A 28 8.13 11.05 1.23
CA ARG A 28 8.98 10.28 2.14
C ARG A 28 10.29 10.99 2.51
N CYS A 29 10.80 11.84 1.63
CA CYS A 29 12.03 12.61 1.87
C CYS A 29 11.84 13.75 2.90
N VAL A 30 10.60 14.20 3.12
CA VAL A 30 10.33 15.37 3.97
C VAL A 30 10.51 15.01 5.45
N PRO A 31 11.39 15.69 6.20
CA PRO A 31 11.59 15.42 7.63
C PRO A 31 10.30 15.62 8.44
N ASN A 32 10.11 14.78 9.45
CA ASN A 32 8.98 14.81 10.39
C ASN A 32 7.58 14.67 9.76
N MET A 33 7.48 14.37 8.47
CA MET A 33 6.21 14.11 7.79
C MET A 33 5.64 12.75 8.22
N VAL A 34 4.36 12.71 8.59
CA VAL A 34 3.59 11.47 8.71
C VAL A 34 2.78 11.28 7.43
N ILE A 35 2.84 10.09 6.85
CA ILE A 35 2.14 9.74 5.60
C ILE A 35 1.25 8.53 5.87
N ALA A 36 -0.05 8.77 5.83
CA ALA A 36 -1.08 7.75 6.01
C ALA A 36 -1.75 7.42 4.66
N ALA A 37 -1.98 6.12 4.42
CA ALA A 37 -2.61 5.59 3.22
C ALA A 37 -3.74 4.63 3.63
N PRO A 38 -4.98 5.14 3.79
CA PRO A 38 -6.13 4.34 4.20
C PRO A 38 -6.54 3.32 3.14
N SER A 39 -6.93 2.13 3.59
CA SER A 39 -7.36 1.02 2.73
C SER A 39 -8.83 1.04 2.34
N ASP A 40 -9.64 1.75 3.09
CA ASP A 40 -11.10 1.87 2.92
C ASP A 40 -11.64 3.14 3.59
N GLU A 41 -12.96 3.33 3.54
CA GLU A 41 -13.64 4.53 4.07
C GLU A 41 -13.52 4.65 5.59
N ASN A 42 -13.55 3.52 6.32
CA ASN A 42 -13.41 3.55 7.77
C ASN A 42 -11.97 3.86 8.18
N GLU A 43 -11.00 3.23 7.53
CA GLU A 43 -9.57 3.54 7.73
C GLU A 43 -9.27 5.01 7.39
N CYS A 44 -9.88 5.54 6.32
CA CYS A 44 -9.71 6.95 5.95
C CYS A 44 -10.18 7.89 7.07
N ARG A 45 -11.34 7.59 7.66
CA ARG A 45 -11.89 8.35 8.78
C ARG A 45 -11.01 8.28 10.02
N LEU A 46 -10.51 7.08 10.36
CA LEU A 46 -9.67 6.87 11.54
C LEU A 46 -8.28 7.49 11.37
N LEU A 47 -7.65 7.31 10.22
CA LEU A 47 -6.33 7.87 9.94
C LEU A 47 -6.39 9.40 9.84
N LEU A 48 -7.46 9.97 9.27
CA LEU A 48 -7.67 11.40 9.27
C LEU A 48 -7.82 11.95 10.69
N SER A 49 -8.65 11.29 11.54
CA SER A 49 -8.80 11.65 12.95
C SER A 49 -7.48 11.59 13.71
N THR A 50 -6.69 10.55 13.44
CA THR A 50 -5.36 10.38 14.05
C THR A 50 -4.42 11.49 13.62
N CYS A 51 -4.28 11.72 12.32
CA CYS A 51 -3.39 12.73 11.76
C CYS A 51 -3.74 14.14 12.21
N TYR A 52 -5.04 14.45 12.34
CA TYR A 52 -5.51 15.76 12.80
C TYR A 52 -5.07 16.11 14.23
N GLN A 53 -4.84 15.09 15.08
CA GLN A 53 -4.43 15.30 16.47
C GLN A 53 -2.91 15.40 16.67
N LEU A 54 -2.13 15.22 15.59
CA LEU A 54 -0.67 15.29 15.68
C LEU A 54 -0.16 16.75 15.55
N ASP A 55 0.83 17.08 16.35
CA ASP A 55 1.52 18.39 16.27
C ASP A 55 2.76 18.30 15.34
N GLN A 56 2.51 17.80 14.13
CA GLN A 56 3.52 17.69 13.08
C GLN A 56 2.86 17.65 11.70
N PRO A 57 3.59 17.90 10.60
CA PRO A 57 3.01 17.80 9.26
C PRO A 57 2.56 16.38 8.95
N THR A 58 1.33 16.24 8.48
CA THR A 58 0.73 14.96 8.12
C THR A 58 0.11 15.00 6.73
N ALA A 59 0.12 13.89 6.03
CA ALA A 59 -0.56 13.69 4.78
C ALA A 59 -1.44 12.42 4.85
N VAL A 60 -2.74 12.58 4.55
CA VAL A 60 -3.66 11.45 4.39
C VAL A 60 -3.98 11.32 2.90
N ARG A 61 -3.58 10.23 2.29
CA ARG A 61 -3.60 9.99 0.85
C ARG A 61 -4.70 8.99 0.49
N TYR A 62 -5.70 9.41 -0.28
CA TYR A 62 -6.83 8.56 -0.66
C TYR A 62 -7.16 8.67 -2.17
N PRO A 63 -7.70 7.59 -2.77
CA PRO A 63 -7.97 7.53 -4.20
C PRO A 63 -9.18 8.36 -4.61
N ARG A 64 -9.29 8.63 -5.92
CA ARG A 64 -10.51 9.13 -6.56
C ARG A 64 -11.46 7.96 -6.83
N GLY A 65 -12.73 8.15 -6.55
CA GLY A 65 -13.78 7.20 -6.88
C GLY A 65 -14.66 6.84 -5.69
N ALA A 66 -15.50 5.85 -5.87
CA ALA A 66 -16.28 5.26 -4.79
C ALA A 66 -15.38 4.35 -3.96
N GLY A 67 -15.61 4.31 -2.65
CA GLY A 67 -14.95 3.35 -1.79
C GLY A 67 -15.45 1.90 -2.01
N CYS A 68 -14.89 0.96 -1.28
CA CYS A 68 -15.26 -0.45 -1.36
C CYS A 68 -16.58 -0.79 -0.62
N GLY A 69 -17.20 0.19 0.04
CA GLY A 69 -18.42 0.01 0.82
C GLY A 69 -18.16 -0.52 2.23
N ALA A 70 -16.99 -0.22 2.80
CA ALA A 70 -16.68 -0.62 4.16
C ALA A 70 -17.64 0.02 5.18
N ALA A 71 -18.04 -0.73 6.19
CA ALA A 71 -18.86 -0.21 7.27
C ALA A 71 -18.07 0.82 8.08
N VAL A 72 -18.59 2.05 8.15
CA VAL A 72 -17.99 3.14 8.91
C VAL A 72 -18.46 3.08 10.35
N GLU A 73 -17.55 3.01 11.29
CA GLU A 73 -17.85 3.00 12.72
C GLU A 73 -18.53 4.30 13.17
N SER A 74 -19.46 4.20 14.12
CA SER A 74 -20.15 5.39 14.64
C SER A 74 -19.24 6.24 15.54
N SER A 75 -18.34 5.60 16.28
CA SER A 75 -17.37 6.27 17.15
C SER A 75 -16.16 6.76 16.37
N LEU A 76 -15.62 7.89 16.76
CA LEU A 76 -14.36 8.41 16.20
C LEU A 76 -13.26 8.19 17.23
N HIS A 77 -12.28 7.39 16.89
CA HIS A 77 -11.09 7.16 17.70
C HIS A 77 -9.82 7.32 16.87
N THR A 78 -8.69 7.29 17.51
CA THR A 78 -7.38 7.33 16.86
C THR A 78 -6.75 5.94 16.84
N VAL A 79 -5.86 5.72 15.90
CA VAL A 79 -5.02 4.54 15.82
C VAL A 79 -3.58 4.89 16.18
N GLU A 80 -2.80 3.91 16.56
CA GLU A 80 -1.39 4.13 16.83
C GLU A 80 -0.63 4.47 15.56
N VAL A 81 0.11 5.59 15.58
CA VAL A 81 0.87 6.07 14.42
C VAL A 81 2.00 5.10 14.09
N GLY A 82 2.14 4.77 12.82
CA GLY A 82 3.16 3.84 12.35
C GLY A 82 2.87 2.38 12.65
N LYS A 83 1.62 2.02 12.98
CA LYS A 83 1.23 0.62 13.20
C LYS A 83 0.28 0.11 12.12
N GLY A 84 0.71 -1.00 11.49
CA GLY A 84 -0.07 -1.76 10.53
C GLY A 84 -0.98 -2.80 11.19
N VAL A 85 -1.82 -3.43 10.37
CA VAL A 85 -2.75 -4.48 10.80
C VAL A 85 -2.69 -5.65 9.84
N VAL A 86 -2.57 -6.88 10.37
CA VAL A 86 -2.72 -8.09 9.57
C VAL A 86 -4.22 -8.33 9.32
N ARG A 87 -4.62 -8.24 8.04
CA ARG A 87 -6.00 -8.43 7.59
C ARG A 87 -6.33 -9.87 7.27
N ARG A 88 -5.34 -10.66 6.87
CA ARG A 88 -5.46 -12.08 6.56
C ARG A 88 -4.18 -12.81 6.97
N GLN A 89 -4.32 -13.97 7.55
CA GLN A 89 -3.20 -14.88 7.80
C GLN A 89 -3.09 -15.90 6.66
N GLY A 90 -1.88 -16.17 6.25
CA GLY A 90 -1.52 -17.17 5.25
C GLY A 90 -0.23 -17.88 5.64
N LYS A 91 0.48 -18.48 4.66
CA LYS A 91 1.63 -19.33 4.99
C LYS A 91 2.96 -18.76 4.50
N LYS A 92 3.33 -19.01 3.24
CA LYS A 92 4.69 -18.79 2.74
C LYS A 92 4.95 -17.36 2.27
N THR A 93 3.92 -16.67 1.84
CA THR A 93 4.02 -15.35 1.22
C THR A 93 3.28 -14.31 2.07
N ALA A 94 3.92 -13.18 2.33
CA ALA A 94 3.26 -12.01 2.91
C ALA A 94 3.12 -10.89 1.87
N ILE A 95 1.90 -10.40 1.70
CA ILE A 95 1.59 -9.22 0.88
C ILE A 95 1.50 -8.02 1.81
N ILE A 96 2.41 -7.08 1.63
CA ILE A 96 2.54 -5.83 2.37
C ILE A 96 1.88 -4.75 1.51
N ALA A 97 0.66 -4.37 1.86
CA ALA A 97 -0.18 -3.52 1.03
C ALA A 97 -0.38 -2.12 1.63
N PHE A 98 -0.46 -1.12 0.76
CA PHE A 98 -0.64 0.28 1.14
C PHE A 98 -1.88 0.86 0.46
N GLY A 99 -2.75 1.49 1.27
CA GLY A 99 -3.92 2.20 0.79
C GLY A 99 -4.92 1.30 0.05
N SER A 100 -5.47 1.80 -1.04
CA SER A 100 -6.44 1.11 -1.90
C SER A 100 -6.00 -0.29 -2.35
N MET A 101 -4.69 -0.56 -2.35
CA MET A 101 -4.14 -1.84 -2.77
C MET A 101 -4.35 -2.99 -1.79
N VAL A 102 -4.85 -2.71 -0.59
CA VAL A 102 -5.25 -3.76 0.38
C VAL A 102 -6.39 -4.61 -0.16
N GLN A 103 -7.37 -4.02 -0.85
CA GLN A 103 -8.52 -4.76 -1.39
C GLN A 103 -8.12 -5.77 -2.49
N PRO A 104 -7.39 -5.38 -3.56
CA PRO A 104 -6.91 -6.34 -4.54
C PRO A 104 -5.91 -7.35 -3.95
N ALA A 105 -5.12 -6.97 -2.93
CA ALA A 105 -4.23 -7.88 -2.22
C ALA A 105 -5.00 -8.97 -1.46
N LEU A 106 -6.09 -8.63 -0.77
CA LEU A 106 -6.95 -9.59 -0.07
C LEU A 106 -7.55 -10.59 -1.05
N ALA A 107 -8.08 -10.11 -2.19
CA ALA A 107 -8.65 -10.98 -3.20
C ALA A 107 -7.60 -11.93 -3.83
N ALA A 108 -6.41 -11.43 -4.13
CA ALA A 108 -5.31 -12.25 -4.64
C ALA A 108 -4.82 -13.29 -3.61
N ALA A 109 -4.80 -12.92 -2.34
CA ALA A 109 -4.28 -13.73 -1.25
C ALA A 109 -5.10 -15.00 -0.98
N GLU A 110 -6.37 -15.03 -1.35
CA GLU A 110 -7.22 -16.22 -1.17
C GLU A 110 -6.67 -17.43 -1.94
N ALA A 111 -6.36 -17.24 -3.23
CA ALA A 111 -5.81 -18.31 -4.06
C ALA A 111 -4.34 -18.62 -3.73
N LEU A 112 -3.59 -17.63 -3.28
CA LEU A 112 -2.16 -17.76 -2.94
C LEU A 112 -1.92 -18.31 -1.53
N ASP A 113 -2.93 -18.44 -0.69
CA ASP A 113 -2.80 -18.70 0.75
C ASP A 113 -1.78 -17.76 1.41
N ALA A 114 -1.83 -16.47 1.03
CA ALA A 114 -0.89 -15.46 1.48
C ALA A 114 -1.41 -14.68 2.70
N THR A 115 -0.50 -14.23 3.56
CA THR A 115 -0.77 -13.23 4.58
C THR A 115 -0.96 -11.86 3.91
N VAL A 116 -1.87 -11.03 4.40
CA VAL A 116 -2.03 -9.63 3.96
C VAL A 116 -1.89 -8.72 5.16
N ALA A 117 -0.94 -7.81 5.08
CA ALA A 117 -0.75 -6.71 6.03
C ALA A 117 -1.15 -5.39 5.38
N ASP A 118 -2.09 -4.69 6.01
CA ASP A 118 -2.44 -3.30 5.73
C ASP A 118 -1.49 -2.42 6.55
N MET A 119 -0.59 -1.73 5.89
CA MET A 119 0.44 -0.97 6.57
C MET A 119 -0.06 0.36 7.13
N ARG A 120 -1.22 0.86 6.70
CA ARG A 120 -1.81 2.13 7.13
C ARG A 120 -0.92 3.36 6.94
N PHE A 121 0.35 3.26 7.35
CA PHE A 121 1.34 4.33 7.27
C PHE A 121 2.52 3.95 6.37
N VAL A 122 2.89 4.87 5.52
CA VAL A 122 4.12 4.79 4.73
C VAL A 122 5.29 5.39 5.52
N LYS A 123 4.99 6.38 6.36
CA LYS A 123 5.94 7.04 7.25
C LYS A 123 5.24 7.57 8.51
N PRO A 124 5.70 7.18 9.72
CA PRO A 124 6.65 6.11 9.97
C PRO A 124 6.06 4.76 9.54
N ILE A 125 6.91 3.86 9.11
CA ILE A 125 6.50 2.50 8.74
C ILE A 125 6.58 1.57 9.98
N ASP A 126 5.74 0.54 10.03
CA ASP A 126 5.76 -0.46 11.11
C ASP A 126 6.94 -1.43 10.95
N GLU A 127 8.07 -1.07 11.53
CA GLU A 127 9.31 -1.86 11.46
C GLU A 127 9.18 -3.22 12.18
N ASP A 128 8.41 -3.27 13.29
CA ASP A 128 8.19 -4.51 14.07
C ASP A 128 7.34 -5.50 13.27
N LEU A 129 6.28 -5.01 12.61
CA LEU A 129 5.44 -5.84 11.75
C LEU A 129 6.26 -6.36 10.56
N LEU A 130 7.08 -5.52 9.94
CA LEU A 130 7.96 -5.93 8.83
C LEU A 130 8.96 -7.01 9.28
N ALA A 131 9.59 -6.85 10.44
CA ALA A 131 10.48 -7.86 11.00
C ALA A 131 9.75 -9.20 11.23
N THR A 132 8.54 -9.14 11.80
CA THR A 132 7.71 -10.32 12.06
C THR A 132 7.33 -11.04 10.75
N LEU A 133 6.90 -10.29 9.74
CA LEU A 133 6.55 -10.83 8.43
C LEU A 133 7.77 -11.46 7.73
N ALA A 134 8.93 -10.81 7.77
CA ALA A 134 10.15 -11.33 7.19
C ALA A 134 10.65 -12.59 7.90
N GLN A 135 10.47 -12.71 9.21
CA GLN A 135 10.85 -13.92 9.97
C GLN A 135 9.92 -15.10 9.71
N SER A 136 8.63 -14.84 9.53
CA SER A 136 7.60 -15.89 9.45
C SER A 136 7.24 -16.32 8.01
N HIS A 137 7.74 -15.62 6.98
CA HIS A 137 7.44 -15.91 5.58
C HIS A 137 8.71 -16.04 4.74
N ASP A 138 8.61 -16.84 3.69
CA ASP A 138 9.71 -17.07 2.75
C ASP A 138 9.83 -15.96 1.71
N TYR A 139 8.70 -15.37 1.33
CA TYR A 139 8.55 -14.40 0.24
C TYR A 139 7.74 -13.20 0.68
N LEU A 140 8.15 -12.01 0.23
CA LEU A 140 7.44 -10.77 0.47
C LEU A 140 6.97 -10.15 -0.85
N VAL A 141 5.81 -9.53 -0.83
CA VAL A 141 5.25 -8.79 -1.97
C VAL A 141 4.80 -7.43 -1.47
N CYS A 142 5.37 -6.35 -1.97
CA CYS A 142 4.92 -4.99 -1.64
C CYS A 142 3.98 -4.50 -2.73
N VAL A 143 2.81 -3.97 -2.34
CA VAL A 143 1.81 -3.50 -3.29
C VAL A 143 1.40 -2.06 -2.95
N GLU A 144 1.59 -1.17 -3.91
CA GLU A 144 1.28 0.26 -3.78
C GLU A 144 0.71 0.83 -5.09
N GLU A 145 -0.19 1.78 -5.01
CA GLU A 145 -0.68 2.53 -6.16
C GLU A 145 0.12 3.85 -6.32
N ASN A 146 1.42 3.69 -6.46
CA ASN A 146 2.41 4.75 -6.64
C ASN A 146 3.53 4.21 -7.54
N ALA A 147 4.35 5.08 -8.08
CA ALA A 147 5.55 4.66 -8.81
C ALA A 147 6.41 3.74 -7.93
N GLN A 148 6.89 2.62 -8.49
CA GLN A 148 7.75 1.69 -7.76
C GLN A 148 9.03 2.35 -7.24
N ALA A 149 9.58 3.27 -8.05
CA ALA A 149 10.82 3.97 -7.72
C ALA A 149 10.61 4.92 -6.53
N GLY A 150 11.30 4.64 -5.42
CA GLY A 150 11.26 5.45 -4.20
C GLY A 150 9.95 5.41 -3.42
N GLY A 151 8.99 4.58 -3.82
CA GLY A 151 7.68 4.45 -3.16
C GLY A 151 7.70 3.72 -1.83
N ALA A 152 6.54 3.23 -1.41
CA ALA A 152 6.37 2.50 -0.15
C ALA A 152 7.11 1.16 -0.14
N GLY A 153 7.17 0.45 -1.28
CA GLY A 153 7.96 -0.77 -1.40
C GLY A 153 9.45 -0.53 -1.20
N SER A 154 9.97 0.62 -1.64
CA SER A 154 11.35 1.03 -1.34
C SER A 154 11.57 1.24 0.16
N ALA A 155 10.59 1.85 0.88
CA ALA A 155 10.67 1.99 2.34
C ALA A 155 10.75 0.64 3.06
N VAL A 156 9.97 -0.34 2.62
CA VAL A 156 10.02 -1.70 3.15
C VAL A 156 11.42 -2.30 2.98
N LEU A 157 12.00 -2.20 1.78
CA LEU A 157 13.34 -2.73 1.53
C LEU A 157 14.42 -2.02 2.35
N GLU A 158 14.33 -0.70 2.51
CA GLU A 158 15.26 0.09 3.34
C GLU A 158 15.26 -0.39 4.80
N VAL A 159 14.08 -0.61 5.39
CA VAL A 159 13.93 -1.12 6.75
C VAL A 159 14.46 -2.56 6.88
N LEU A 160 14.06 -3.45 5.98
CA LEU A 160 14.50 -4.84 6.02
C LEU A 160 16.02 -4.97 5.81
N ALA A 161 16.61 -4.12 4.98
CA ALA A 161 18.05 -4.06 4.80
C ALA A 161 18.76 -3.59 6.08
N ALA A 162 18.25 -2.52 6.71
CA ALA A 162 18.80 -2.00 7.97
C ALA A 162 18.72 -3.03 9.11
N GLN A 163 17.67 -3.84 9.13
CA GLN A 163 17.47 -4.91 10.11
C GLN A 163 18.24 -6.21 9.78
N GLY A 164 18.89 -6.33 8.61
CA GLY A 164 19.51 -7.57 8.15
C GLY A 164 18.51 -8.70 7.82
N ASN A 165 17.25 -8.35 7.55
CA ASN A 165 16.13 -9.28 7.33
C ASN A 165 15.65 -9.33 5.88
N LEU A 166 16.50 -8.99 4.90
CA LEU A 166 16.11 -9.04 3.49
C LEU A 166 15.66 -10.45 3.08
N LYS A 167 14.53 -10.48 2.38
CA LYS A 167 13.94 -11.68 1.77
C LYS A 167 13.74 -11.46 0.26
N PRO A 168 13.57 -12.52 -0.53
CA PRO A 168 13.05 -12.35 -1.88
C PRO A 168 11.77 -11.53 -1.86
N THR A 169 11.80 -10.37 -2.49
CA THR A 169 10.71 -9.39 -2.44
C THR A 169 10.32 -8.96 -3.84
N LEU A 170 9.02 -9.07 -4.16
CA LEU A 170 8.42 -8.53 -5.37
C LEU A 170 7.85 -7.15 -5.09
N LEU A 171 8.22 -6.16 -5.88
CA LEU A 171 7.61 -4.83 -5.85
C LEU A 171 6.51 -4.74 -6.92
N CYS A 172 5.30 -4.41 -6.50
CA CYS A 172 4.14 -4.17 -7.35
C CYS A 172 3.68 -2.72 -7.15
N GLY A 173 3.81 -1.92 -8.18
CA GLY A 173 3.42 -0.51 -8.22
C GLY A 173 3.35 -0.06 -9.66
N ILE A 174 3.10 1.21 -9.88
CA ILE A 174 3.08 1.84 -11.21
C ILE A 174 4.50 1.75 -11.78
N PRO A 175 4.69 1.12 -12.94
CA PRO A 175 5.99 1.04 -13.59
C PRO A 175 6.46 2.42 -14.09
N ASP A 176 7.67 2.50 -14.64
CA ASP A 176 8.24 3.74 -15.18
C ASP A 176 7.59 4.10 -16.55
N ILE A 177 6.32 4.46 -16.47
CA ILE A 177 5.49 4.89 -17.61
C ILE A 177 4.59 6.06 -17.21
N VAL A 178 4.19 6.87 -18.17
CA VAL A 178 3.11 7.85 -17.99
C VAL A 178 1.78 7.10 -18.06
N THR A 179 0.91 7.32 -17.05
CA THR A 179 -0.43 6.71 -17.03
C THR A 179 -1.33 7.35 -18.11
N GLU A 180 -2.07 6.51 -18.82
CA GLU A 180 -2.99 6.97 -19.88
C GLU A 180 -4.37 7.35 -19.29
N HIS A 181 -5.20 8.00 -20.13
CA HIS A 181 -6.64 8.14 -19.88
C HIS A 181 -7.34 6.79 -20.05
N GLY A 182 -8.34 6.52 -19.23
CA GLY A 182 -9.11 5.29 -19.40
C GLY A 182 -9.95 4.93 -18.20
N ASP A 183 -10.52 3.74 -18.22
CA ASP A 183 -11.15 3.15 -17.04
C ASP A 183 -10.09 2.74 -16.02
N SER A 184 -10.25 3.16 -14.78
CA SER A 184 -9.26 2.89 -13.72
C SER A 184 -9.03 1.40 -13.50
N THR A 185 -10.07 0.57 -13.62
CA THR A 185 -9.95 -0.88 -13.45
C THR A 185 -9.08 -1.50 -14.54
N ILE A 186 -9.29 -1.07 -15.79
CA ILE A 186 -8.50 -1.54 -16.94
C ILE A 186 -7.05 -1.08 -16.80
N LEU A 187 -6.83 0.16 -16.38
CA LEU A 187 -5.48 0.69 -16.19
C LEU A 187 -4.73 -0.05 -15.08
N LEU A 188 -5.40 -0.33 -13.96
CA LEU A 188 -4.84 -1.13 -12.86
C LEU A 188 -4.50 -2.56 -13.32
N ASP A 189 -5.39 -3.20 -14.08
CA ASP A 189 -5.13 -4.55 -14.61
C ASP A 189 -3.95 -4.57 -15.59
N ASN A 190 -3.81 -3.57 -16.43
CA ASN A 190 -2.66 -3.44 -17.36
C ASN A 190 -1.33 -3.28 -16.63
N MET A 191 -1.35 -2.75 -15.40
CA MET A 191 -0.16 -2.59 -14.54
C MET A 191 0.03 -3.76 -13.57
N ALA A 192 -0.82 -4.79 -13.67
CA ALA A 192 -0.86 -5.93 -12.76
C ALA A 192 -1.08 -5.53 -11.28
N LEU A 193 -1.97 -4.55 -11.06
CA LEU A 193 -2.43 -4.06 -9.75
C LEU A 193 -3.89 -4.40 -9.46
N GLY A 194 -4.68 -4.83 -10.45
CA GLY A 194 -6.01 -5.41 -10.23
C GLY A 194 -5.91 -6.79 -9.58
N ALA A 195 -6.95 -7.25 -8.89
CA ALA A 195 -6.92 -8.48 -8.08
C ALA A 195 -6.43 -9.71 -8.86
N GLY A 196 -7.01 -9.99 -10.02
CA GLY A 196 -6.65 -11.15 -10.83
C GLY A 196 -5.30 -11.01 -11.53
N SER A 197 -4.95 -9.81 -11.98
CA SER A 197 -3.66 -9.54 -12.61
C SER A 197 -2.52 -9.54 -11.59
N LEU A 198 -2.75 -9.04 -10.38
CA LEU A 198 -1.82 -9.09 -9.26
C LEU A 198 -1.55 -10.54 -8.84
N GLN A 199 -2.60 -11.36 -8.69
CA GLN A 199 -2.45 -12.78 -8.39
C GLN A 199 -1.54 -13.48 -9.40
N ARG A 200 -1.84 -13.35 -10.70
CA ARG A 200 -1.03 -13.96 -11.77
C ARG A 200 0.43 -13.50 -11.74
N LYS A 201 0.66 -12.21 -11.50
CA LYS A 201 2.03 -11.67 -11.38
C LYS A 201 2.80 -12.30 -10.24
N ILE A 202 2.17 -12.45 -9.06
CA ILE A 202 2.77 -13.08 -7.89
C ILE A 202 3.04 -14.57 -8.17
N GLU A 203 2.08 -15.30 -8.74
CA GLU A 203 2.24 -16.72 -9.09
C GLU A 203 3.43 -16.94 -10.05
N GLN A 204 3.52 -16.14 -11.12
CA GLN A 204 4.62 -16.21 -12.08
C GLN A 204 5.97 -15.92 -11.42
N TRP A 205 6.01 -14.94 -10.52
CA TRP A 205 7.23 -14.63 -9.79
C TRP A 205 7.64 -15.75 -8.83
N LEU A 206 6.69 -16.34 -8.09
CA LEU A 206 6.95 -17.46 -7.18
C LEU A 206 7.45 -18.73 -7.90
N GLN A 207 7.06 -18.96 -9.17
CA GLN A 207 7.55 -20.09 -9.96
C GLN A 207 9.08 -20.09 -10.14
N GLN A 208 9.74 -18.94 -10.03
CA GLN A 208 11.19 -18.82 -10.12
C GLN A 208 11.90 -19.51 -8.94
N TYR A 209 11.20 -19.69 -7.81
CA TYR A 209 11.72 -20.29 -6.58
C TYR A 209 11.20 -21.72 -6.34
N SER A 210 10.40 -22.25 -7.26
CA SER A 210 9.82 -23.61 -7.16
C SER A 210 10.70 -24.68 -7.81
N ARG A 211 11.94 -24.35 -8.15
CA ARG A 211 12.91 -25.26 -8.78
C ARG A 211 13.87 -25.85 -7.77
#